data_41d09628324afe23702e62ed04fa2822
#
_entry.id   41d09628324afe23702e62ed04fa2822
#
_cell.length_a   1.000
_cell.length_b   1.000
_cell.length_c   1.000
_cell.angle_alpha   90.00
_cell.angle_beta   90.00
_cell.angle_gamma   90.00
#
_symmetry.space_group_name_H-M   'P 1'
#
loop_
_entity.id
_entity.type
_entity.pdbx_description
1 polymer ?
#
loop_
_entity_poly.entity_id
_entity_poly.type
_entity_poly.pdbx_seq_one_letter_code
_entity_poly.pdbx_strand_id
1 'polypeptide(L)'
;MKVITILELAVRINIFLKLMNYGIGKMLNGQFYLKGQLPEDMTNIPLDKVDGFTLAWTFFGYSKGYILFIGASQIIGAILFLINRTKIIGGFILLPILMNIIVVNYYFGVAFGAMFSAIFYLLGVVWVLGRKCEEIKYSLKKLLLKASG
;
A
#
# COMPACT_ATOMS: atom_id res chain seq x y z
N MET A 1 -10.93 19.42 20.28
CA MET A 1 -10.61 17.99 20.40
C MET A 1 -11.53 17.07 19.59
N LYS A 2 -12.85 17.15 19.72
CA LYS A 2 -13.80 16.26 19.01
C LYS A 2 -13.71 16.32 17.46
N VAL A 3 -13.59 17.51 16.87
CA VAL A 3 -13.52 17.70 15.39
C VAL A 3 -12.31 17.00 14.78
N ILE A 4 -11.12 17.15 15.37
CA ILE A 4 -9.89 16.51 14.87
C ILE A 4 -9.97 14.97 14.97
N THR A 5 -10.64 14.43 15.97
CA THR A 5 -10.86 12.99 16.11
C THR A 5 -11.82 12.47 15.04
N ILE A 6 -12.86 13.22 14.71
CA ILE A 6 -13.80 12.88 13.64
C ILE A 6 -13.09 12.93 12.28
N LEU A 7 -12.26 13.96 12.04
CA LEU A 7 -11.49 14.07 10.80
C LEU A 7 -10.50 12.89 10.64
N GLU A 8 -9.79 12.52 11.72
CA GLU A 8 -8.92 11.35 11.72
C GLU A 8 -9.68 10.07 11.35
N LEU A 9 -10.86 9.87 11.93
CA LEU A 9 -11.68 8.70 11.63
C LEU A 9 -12.14 8.71 10.16
N ALA A 10 -12.57 9.85 9.63
CA ALA A 10 -12.99 10.00 8.25
C ALA A 10 -11.84 9.69 7.26
N VAL A 11 -10.63 10.18 7.54
CA VAL A 11 -9.43 9.86 6.75
C VAL A 11 -9.15 8.35 6.78
N ARG A 12 -9.20 7.72 7.94
CA ARG A 12 -8.97 6.28 8.10
C ARG A 12 -10.01 5.43 7.38
N ILE A 13 -11.29 5.81 7.45
CA ILE A 13 -12.36 5.13 6.71
C ILE A 13 -12.15 5.25 5.20
N ASN A 14 -11.80 6.44 4.70
CA ASN A 14 -11.55 6.64 3.27
C ASN A 14 -10.39 5.76 2.78
N ILE A 15 -9.26 5.78 3.50
CA ILE A 15 -8.09 4.94 3.20
C ILE A 15 -8.48 3.46 3.23
N PHE A 16 -9.20 3.01 4.26
CA PHE A 16 -9.67 1.63 4.39
C PHE A 16 -10.51 1.20 3.19
N LEU A 17 -11.55 1.94 2.83
CA LEU A 17 -12.45 1.58 1.73
C LEU A 17 -11.70 1.48 0.39
N LYS A 18 -10.79 2.41 0.11
CA LYS A 18 -10.01 2.41 -1.12
C LYS A 18 -8.98 1.29 -1.17
N LEU A 19 -8.26 1.08 -0.08
CA LEU A 19 -7.22 0.03 -0.03
C LEU A 19 -7.84 -1.38 0.00
N MET A 20 -9.01 -1.56 0.63
CA MET A 20 -9.78 -2.81 0.54
C MET A 20 -10.15 -3.12 -0.91
N ASN A 21 -10.71 -2.15 -1.63
CA ASN A 21 -11.08 -2.33 -3.04
C ASN A 21 -9.86 -2.72 -3.89
N TYR A 22 -8.75 -1.99 -3.78
CA TYR A 22 -7.53 -2.29 -4.53
C TYR A 22 -6.88 -3.61 -4.12
N GLY A 23 -6.90 -3.97 -2.82
CA GLY A 23 -6.36 -5.23 -2.33
C GLY A 23 -7.15 -6.44 -2.82
N ILE A 24 -8.48 -6.37 -2.74
CA ILE A 24 -9.39 -7.40 -3.25
C ILE A 24 -9.26 -7.53 -4.77
N GLY A 25 -9.22 -6.40 -5.50
CA GLY A 25 -9.04 -6.40 -6.96
C GLY A 25 -7.77 -7.10 -7.42
N LYS A 26 -6.67 -6.95 -6.65
CA LYS A 26 -5.43 -7.70 -6.92
C LYS A 26 -5.62 -9.20 -6.75
N MET A 27 -6.26 -9.62 -5.67
CA MET A 27 -6.43 -11.04 -5.33
C MET A 27 -7.41 -11.77 -6.26
N LEU A 28 -8.41 -11.06 -6.80
CA LEU A 28 -9.42 -11.61 -7.71
C LEU A 28 -8.99 -11.63 -9.19
N ASN A 29 -7.69 -11.48 -9.47
CA ASN A 29 -7.07 -11.61 -10.81
C ASN A 29 -7.45 -10.54 -11.85
N GLY A 30 -7.89 -9.36 -11.42
CA GLY A 30 -8.32 -8.32 -12.37
C GLY A 30 -7.26 -7.28 -12.75
N GLN A 31 -6.09 -7.26 -12.07
CA GLN A 31 -5.20 -6.11 -12.17
C GLN A 31 -3.91 -6.37 -12.93
N PHE A 32 -3.34 -7.58 -12.86
CA PHE A 32 -2.00 -7.88 -13.39
C PHE A 32 -2.04 -8.93 -14.49
N TYR A 33 -1.04 -8.91 -15.38
CA TYR A 33 -0.86 -9.97 -16.38
C TYR A 33 -0.32 -11.23 -15.72
N LEU A 34 -1.13 -12.28 -15.67
CA LEU A 34 -0.69 -13.56 -15.12
C LEU A 34 0.30 -14.26 -16.05
N LYS A 35 1.19 -15.07 -15.50
CA LYS A 35 2.12 -15.89 -16.29
C LYS A 35 1.35 -16.75 -17.31
N GLY A 36 1.71 -16.62 -18.58
CA GLY A 36 1.06 -17.30 -19.69
C GLY A 36 -0.22 -16.63 -20.22
N GLN A 37 -0.56 -15.43 -19.72
CA GLN A 37 -1.72 -14.64 -20.15
C GLN A 37 -1.31 -13.28 -20.74
N LEU A 38 -0.05 -13.14 -21.17
CA LEU A 38 0.36 -11.94 -21.90
C LEU A 38 -0.38 -11.90 -23.23
N PRO A 39 -0.85 -10.72 -23.68
CA PRO A 39 -1.37 -10.53 -25.03
C PRO A 39 -0.34 -10.97 -26.09
N GLU A 40 -0.81 -11.58 -27.18
CA GLU A 40 0.07 -12.13 -28.22
C GLU A 40 0.98 -11.08 -28.85
N ASP A 41 0.49 -9.86 -29.01
CA ASP A 41 1.23 -8.70 -29.52
C ASP A 41 2.38 -8.25 -28.61
N MET A 42 2.38 -8.69 -27.35
CA MET A 42 3.42 -8.37 -26.34
C MET A 42 4.43 -9.50 -26.11
N THR A 43 4.17 -10.72 -26.62
CA THR A 43 5.03 -11.89 -26.31
C THR A 43 6.38 -11.90 -27.02
N ASN A 44 6.53 -11.17 -28.12
CA ASN A 44 7.74 -11.15 -28.97
C ASN A 44 8.46 -9.80 -28.95
N ILE A 45 8.12 -8.90 -28.03
CA ILE A 45 8.80 -7.60 -27.92
C ILE A 45 10.10 -7.77 -27.12
N PRO A 46 11.25 -7.31 -27.64
CA PRO A 46 12.48 -7.24 -26.85
C PRO A 46 12.29 -6.43 -25.58
N LEU A 47 12.92 -6.85 -24.47
CA LEU A 47 12.71 -6.27 -23.14
C LEU A 47 13.01 -4.76 -23.09
N ASP A 48 13.96 -4.30 -23.89
CA ASP A 48 14.35 -2.89 -24.02
C ASP A 48 13.30 -2.01 -24.74
N LYS A 49 12.33 -2.65 -25.40
CA LYS A 49 11.21 -1.98 -26.10
C LYS A 49 9.87 -2.12 -25.38
N VAL A 50 9.81 -2.89 -24.31
CA VAL A 50 8.58 -3.05 -23.52
C VAL A 50 8.30 -1.75 -22.76
N ASP A 51 7.07 -1.26 -22.82
CA ASP A 51 6.66 -0.10 -22.03
C ASP A 51 6.64 -0.41 -20.52
N GLY A 52 6.80 0.63 -19.70
CA GLY A 52 6.90 0.47 -18.24
C GLY A 52 5.65 -0.14 -17.62
N PHE A 53 4.44 0.17 -18.15
CA PHE A 53 3.20 -0.41 -17.65
C PHE A 53 3.19 -1.94 -17.83
N THR A 54 3.46 -2.41 -19.03
CA THR A 54 3.50 -3.85 -19.36
C THR A 54 4.56 -4.57 -18.52
N LEU A 55 5.74 -3.96 -18.38
CA LEU A 55 6.81 -4.51 -17.55
C LEU A 55 6.39 -4.65 -16.08
N ALA A 56 5.82 -3.61 -15.48
CA ALA A 56 5.36 -3.62 -14.10
C ALA A 56 4.22 -4.63 -13.89
N TRP A 57 3.24 -4.66 -14.77
CA TRP A 57 2.08 -5.56 -14.68
C TRP A 57 2.47 -7.03 -14.83
N THR A 58 3.44 -7.31 -15.70
CA THR A 58 4.00 -8.66 -15.87
C THR A 58 4.81 -9.07 -14.64
N PHE A 59 5.65 -8.17 -14.11
CA PHE A 59 6.41 -8.43 -12.90
C PHE A 59 5.51 -8.77 -11.71
N PHE A 60 4.52 -7.93 -11.42
CA PHE A 60 3.61 -8.17 -10.30
C PHE A 60 2.71 -9.40 -10.52
N GLY A 61 2.35 -9.68 -11.77
CA GLY A 61 1.50 -10.82 -12.15
C GLY A 61 2.24 -12.15 -12.30
N TYR A 62 3.57 -12.17 -12.26
CA TYR A 62 4.37 -13.36 -12.50
C TYR A 62 4.04 -14.54 -11.57
N SER A 63 3.75 -14.26 -10.30
CA SER A 63 3.46 -15.27 -9.29
C SER A 63 2.14 -15.00 -8.58
N LYS A 64 1.23 -15.96 -8.59
CA LYS A 64 -0.02 -15.89 -7.81
C LYS A 64 0.23 -15.71 -6.31
N GLY A 65 1.26 -16.37 -5.77
CA GLY A 65 1.65 -16.21 -4.36
C GLY A 65 2.08 -14.78 -4.04
N TYR A 66 2.80 -14.14 -4.96
CA TYR A 66 3.20 -12.74 -4.80
C TYR A 66 2.00 -11.78 -4.87
N ILE A 67 1.07 -12.01 -5.79
CA ILE A 67 -0.19 -11.22 -5.86
C ILE A 67 -0.98 -11.33 -4.55
N LEU A 68 -1.12 -12.55 -4.03
CA LEU A 68 -1.80 -12.79 -2.75
C LEU A 68 -1.08 -12.09 -1.61
N PHE A 69 0.25 -12.15 -1.55
CA PHE A 69 1.04 -11.48 -0.53
C PHE A 69 0.83 -9.96 -0.52
N ILE A 70 0.97 -9.29 -1.69
CA ILE A 70 0.79 -7.84 -1.76
C ILE A 70 -0.66 -7.42 -1.51
N GLY A 71 -1.65 -8.18 -2.01
CA GLY A 71 -3.06 -7.91 -1.77
C GLY A 71 -3.45 -8.10 -0.29
N ALA A 72 -3.04 -9.22 0.31
CA ALA A 72 -3.30 -9.52 1.72
C ALA A 72 -2.61 -8.50 2.65
N SER A 73 -1.35 -8.15 2.40
CA SER A 73 -0.63 -7.15 3.19
C SER A 73 -1.34 -5.80 3.17
N GLN A 74 -1.86 -5.39 2.01
CA GLN A 74 -2.62 -4.16 1.85
C GLN A 74 -3.94 -4.20 2.63
N ILE A 75 -4.68 -5.32 2.55
CA ILE A 75 -5.95 -5.51 3.27
C ILE A 75 -5.71 -5.54 4.79
N ILE A 76 -4.75 -6.31 5.26
CA ILE A 76 -4.40 -6.41 6.68
C ILE A 76 -3.99 -5.03 7.22
N GLY A 77 -3.11 -4.33 6.50
CA GLY A 77 -2.69 -2.98 6.86
C GLY A 77 -3.87 -2.02 6.97
N ALA A 78 -4.81 -2.06 6.01
CA ALA A 78 -5.99 -1.21 6.00
C ALA A 78 -6.94 -1.51 7.18
N ILE A 79 -7.20 -2.80 7.48
CA ILE A 79 -8.02 -3.22 8.62
C ILE A 79 -7.39 -2.74 9.94
N LEU A 80 -6.10 -3.02 10.14
CA LEU A 80 -5.39 -2.62 11.35
C LEU A 80 -5.34 -1.09 11.50
N PHE A 81 -5.22 -0.36 10.40
CA PHE A 81 -5.21 1.10 10.40
C PHE A 81 -6.58 1.69 10.76
N LEU A 82 -7.68 1.02 10.40
CA LEU A 82 -9.03 1.45 10.76
C LEU A 82 -9.29 1.30 12.26
N ILE A 83 -8.80 0.25 12.90
CA ILE A 83 -9.05 -0.06 14.32
C ILE A 83 -8.20 0.85 15.21
N ASN A 84 -8.82 1.51 16.20
CA ASN A 84 -8.14 2.49 17.08
C ASN A 84 -6.93 1.93 17.83
N ARG A 85 -7.00 0.67 18.27
CA ARG A 85 -5.94 0.03 19.08
C ARG A 85 -4.72 -0.35 18.24
N THR A 86 -4.92 -0.65 16.96
CA THR A 86 -3.88 -1.19 16.07
C THR A 86 -3.47 -0.23 14.96
N LYS A 87 -4.03 0.99 14.92
CA LYS A 87 -3.79 1.96 13.83
C LYS A 87 -2.32 2.33 13.62
N ILE A 88 -1.51 2.30 14.69
CA ILE A 88 -0.07 2.54 14.59
C ILE A 88 0.59 1.41 13.79
N ILE A 89 0.29 0.15 14.12
CA ILE A 89 0.82 -1.03 13.41
C ILE A 89 0.34 -1.00 11.95
N GLY A 90 -0.95 -0.79 11.74
CA GLY A 90 -1.52 -0.66 10.40
C GLY A 90 -0.86 0.44 9.58
N GLY A 91 -0.60 1.60 10.18
CA GLY A 91 0.11 2.71 9.55
C GLY A 91 1.52 2.33 9.11
N PHE A 92 2.30 1.66 9.97
CA PHE A 92 3.65 1.19 9.61
C PHE A 92 3.64 0.13 8.51
N ILE A 93 2.62 -0.73 8.43
CA ILE A 93 2.46 -1.67 7.31
C ILE A 93 2.11 -0.93 6.02
N LEU A 94 1.24 0.08 6.09
CA LEU A 94 0.79 0.82 4.91
C LEU A 94 1.84 1.77 4.35
N LEU A 95 2.75 2.31 5.16
CA LEU A 95 3.80 3.23 4.69
C LEU A 95 4.60 2.66 3.51
N PRO A 96 5.31 1.51 3.64
CA PRO A 96 6.11 0.97 2.54
C PRO A 96 5.24 0.55 1.34
N ILE A 97 4.00 0.10 1.57
CA ILE A 97 3.08 -0.27 0.49
C ILE A 97 2.71 0.96 -0.35
N LEU A 98 2.32 2.06 0.29
CA LEU A 98 1.95 3.30 -0.40
C LEU A 98 3.15 3.95 -1.08
N MET A 99 4.32 3.95 -0.44
CA MET A 99 5.57 4.42 -1.05
C MET A 99 5.91 3.62 -2.30
N ASN A 100 5.82 2.29 -2.24
CA ASN A 100 6.07 1.44 -3.41
C ASN A 100 5.07 1.71 -4.55
N ILE A 101 3.78 1.90 -4.24
CA ILE A 101 2.78 2.27 -5.25
C ILE A 101 3.15 3.58 -5.94
N ILE A 102 3.59 4.60 -5.20
CA ILE A 102 4.00 5.89 -5.75
C ILE A 102 5.22 5.71 -6.66
N VAL A 103 6.25 5.02 -6.17
CA VAL A 103 7.50 4.79 -6.91
C VAL A 103 7.24 4.03 -8.22
N VAL A 104 6.47 2.94 -8.16
CA VAL A 104 6.14 2.15 -9.36
C VAL A 104 5.34 2.98 -10.36
N ASN A 105 4.31 3.71 -9.91
CA ASN A 105 3.52 4.54 -10.83
C ASN A 105 4.36 5.66 -11.48
N TYR A 106 5.31 6.22 -10.76
CA TYR A 106 6.18 7.27 -11.27
C TYR A 106 7.20 6.75 -12.29
N TYR A 107 7.99 5.74 -11.91
CA TYR A 107 9.08 5.26 -12.75
C TYR A 107 8.64 4.38 -13.93
N PHE A 108 7.52 3.69 -13.79
CA PHE A 108 6.97 2.84 -14.84
C PHE A 108 5.85 3.51 -15.65
N GLY A 109 5.51 4.77 -15.35
CA GLY A 109 4.51 5.53 -16.11
C GLY A 109 3.10 4.91 -16.09
N VAL A 110 2.74 4.20 -15.00
CA VAL A 110 1.55 3.35 -15.01
C VAL A 110 0.25 4.16 -15.00
N ALA A 111 0.00 4.94 -13.95
CA ALA A 111 -1.23 5.70 -13.81
C ALA A 111 -1.04 6.90 -12.87
N PHE A 112 -0.98 8.10 -13.42
CA PHE A 112 -0.83 9.31 -12.60
C PHE A 112 -1.96 9.48 -11.58
N GLY A 113 -3.21 9.13 -11.92
CA GLY A 113 -4.33 9.21 -10.97
C GLY A 113 -4.17 8.28 -9.77
N ALA A 114 -3.65 7.06 -9.98
CA ALA A 114 -3.33 6.13 -8.90
C ALA A 114 -2.18 6.64 -8.02
N MET A 115 -1.17 7.26 -8.63
CA MET A 115 -0.04 7.87 -7.94
C MET A 115 -0.51 9.02 -7.02
N PHE A 116 -1.30 9.96 -7.53
CA PHE A 116 -1.82 11.08 -6.70
C PHE A 116 -2.71 10.57 -5.56
N SER A 117 -3.54 9.55 -5.82
CA SER A 117 -4.34 8.93 -4.77
C SER A 117 -3.47 8.31 -3.69
N ALA A 118 -2.40 7.59 -4.07
CA ALA A 118 -1.46 6.99 -3.13
C ALA A 118 -0.69 8.04 -2.31
N ILE A 119 -0.30 9.17 -2.92
CA ILE A 119 0.30 10.32 -2.21
C ILE A 119 -0.66 10.85 -1.16
N PHE A 120 -1.92 11.07 -1.52
CA PHE A 120 -2.94 11.54 -0.58
C PHE A 120 -3.13 10.58 0.60
N TYR A 121 -3.18 9.27 0.35
CA TYR A 121 -3.29 8.26 1.40
C TYR A 121 -2.03 8.19 2.26
N LEU A 122 -0.86 8.30 1.66
CA LEU A 122 0.41 8.37 2.38
C LEU A 122 0.45 9.55 3.36
N LEU A 123 0.06 10.74 2.89
CA LEU A 123 -0.04 11.93 3.74
C LEU A 123 -1.03 11.72 4.90
N GLY A 124 -2.17 11.08 4.63
CA GLY A 124 -3.15 10.72 5.65
C GLY A 124 -2.58 9.77 6.70
N VAL A 125 -1.85 8.73 6.28
CA VAL A 125 -1.17 7.78 7.18
C VAL A 125 -0.11 8.49 8.02
N VAL A 126 0.76 9.29 7.40
CA VAL A 126 1.80 10.06 8.10
C VAL A 126 1.18 11.03 9.11
N TRP A 127 0.10 11.71 8.75
CA TRP A 127 -0.60 12.61 9.66
C TRP A 127 -1.15 11.87 10.89
N VAL A 128 -1.79 10.71 10.71
CA VAL A 128 -2.32 9.89 11.83
C VAL A 128 -1.19 9.39 12.73
N LEU A 129 -0.08 8.90 12.15
CA LEU A 129 1.09 8.47 12.91
C LEU A 129 1.77 9.63 13.63
N GLY A 130 1.88 10.80 13.00
CA GLY A 130 2.45 12.00 13.60
C GLY A 130 1.70 12.45 14.86
N ARG A 131 0.36 12.31 14.85
CA ARG A 131 -0.46 12.59 16.04
C ARG A 131 -0.21 11.61 17.20
N LYS A 132 0.41 10.46 16.93
CA LYS A 132 0.77 9.42 17.91
C LYS A 132 2.27 9.35 18.18
N CYS A 133 3.02 10.33 17.72
CA CYS A 133 4.48 10.33 17.81
C CYS A 133 5.00 10.10 19.23
N GLU A 134 4.41 10.73 20.25
CA GLU A 134 4.83 10.58 21.64
C GLU A 134 4.54 9.16 22.19
N GLU A 135 3.40 8.57 21.83
CA GLU A 135 3.08 7.18 22.19
C GLU A 135 4.06 6.20 21.53
N ILE A 136 4.44 6.45 20.27
CA ILE A 136 5.41 5.64 19.52
C ILE A 136 6.78 5.75 20.17
N LYS A 137 7.27 6.95 20.46
CA LYS A 137 8.56 7.19 21.13
C LYS A 137 8.62 6.50 22.50
N TYR A 138 7.57 6.64 23.31
CA TYR A 138 7.49 6.00 24.61
C TYR A 138 7.58 4.48 24.52
N SER A 139 6.84 3.88 23.59
CA SER A 139 6.82 2.44 23.36
C SER A 139 8.18 1.91 22.89
N LEU A 140 8.83 2.61 21.96
CA LEU A 140 10.17 2.28 21.49
C LEU A 140 11.21 2.36 22.59
N LYS A 141 11.19 3.43 23.40
CA LYS A 141 12.11 3.59 24.54
C LYS A 141 11.95 2.44 25.55
N LYS A 142 10.71 2.03 25.84
CA LYS A 142 10.43 0.92 26.75
C LYS A 142 10.96 -0.42 26.22
N LEU A 143 10.82 -0.67 24.91
CA LEU A 143 11.35 -1.88 24.27
C LEU A 143 12.87 -1.91 24.31
N LEU A 144 13.54 -0.80 23.98
CA LEU A 144 15.01 -0.70 23.99
C LEU A 144 15.58 -0.89 25.40
N LEU A 145 14.97 -0.30 26.43
CA LEU A 145 15.38 -0.48 27.81
C LEU A 145 15.23 -1.93 28.30
N LYS A 146 14.20 -2.63 27.82
CA LYS A 146 13.99 -4.04 28.16
C LYS A 146 14.95 -4.98 27.42
N ALA A 147 15.44 -4.58 26.27
CA ALA A 147 16.40 -5.38 25.50
C ALA A 147 17.87 -5.20 25.97
N SER A 148 18.13 -4.17 26.78
CA SER A 148 19.47 -3.84 27.30
C SER A 148 19.73 -4.32 28.74
N GLY A 149 18.80 -4.98 29.37
CA GLY A 149 18.89 -5.59 30.72
C GLY A 149 18.55 -7.07 30.69
#